data_b553612c45d49a61d9c6af9c838c0f5c
#
_entry.id   b553612c45d49a61d9c6af9c838c0f5c
#
_cell.length_a   1.000
_cell.length_b   1.000
_cell.length_c   1.000
_cell.angle_alpha   90.00
_cell.angle_beta   90.00
_cell.angle_gamma   90.00
#
_symmetry.space_group_name_H-M   'P 1'
#
loop_
_entity.id
_entity.type
_entity.pdbx_description
1 polymer ?
#
loop_
_entity_poly.entity_id
_entity_poly.type
_entity_poly.pdbx_seq_one_letter_code
_entity_poly.pdbx_strand_id
1 'polypeptide(L)'
;RSRGLGDVYKRQAGDVSSDNIVIDFKNTNELDKSKRYVLPVTILDASNIEVLESARTAYFIFKGAALINVVANIKEIYFPINWKSSVSSLSTVTIEALVRSEDWVAGRDNALSSVFGIEGKFLIRVGDADRPRDQVQVVAPGGNFPGPNTVAGLPVNEWVHIAVVYDNTTKERIYYKDGVAVYKDEAASGNISLSSGCYIGRAWDDTRWLPGDISEVRVWSVQRTAEQIATNPYEVDPASEGLVAYWKFNEGAGNVITDQTGHGNDITGSGDPTWVQVELPKIN
;
A
#
# COMPACT_ATOMS: atom_id res chain seq x y z
N ARG A 1 -31.65 -15.00 8.27
CA ARG A 1 -32.83 -14.56 7.49
C ARG A 1 -32.32 -13.81 6.27
N SER A 2 -32.39 -14.45 5.09
CA SER A 2 -32.10 -13.80 3.81
C SER A 2 -33.20 -12.77 3.53
N ARG A 3 -32.84 -11.52 3.29
CA ARG A 3 -33.74 -10.50 2.77
C ARG A 3 -33.19 -9.98 1.46
N GLY A 4 -33.93 -10.31 0.37
CA GLY A 4 -34.06 -9.51 -0.83
C GLY A 4 -32.87 -9.53 -1.79
N LEU A 5 -32.80 -10.55 -2.62
CA LEU A 5 -32.21 -10.43 -3.94
C LEU A 5 -33.17 -9.55 -4.78
N GLY A 6 -32.73 -8.37 -5.19
CA GLY A 6 -33.44 -7.55 -6.16
C GLY A 6 -33.44 -8.22 -7.55
N ASP A 7 -34.45 -7.93 -8.30
CA ASP A 7 -34.86 -8.30 -9.64
C ASP A 7 -34.04 -9.34 -10.42
N VAL A 8 -34.73 -10.41 -10.78
CA VAL A 8 -34.24 -11.41 -11.73
C VAL A 8 -34.33 -10.82 -13.14
N TYR A 9 -33.23 -10.45 -13.74
CA TYR A 9 -33.16 -10.05 -15.13
C TYR A 9 -33.40 -11.27 -16.03
N LYS A 10 -34.43 -11.20 -16.88
CA LYS A 10 -34.70 -12.22 -17.87
C LYS A 10 -34.04 -11.85 -19.21
N ARG A 11 -33.26 -12.78 -19.73
CA ARG A 11 -32.67 -12.70 -21.06
C ARG A 11 -33.75 -12.83 -22.12
N GLN A 12 -33.69 -12.00 -23.17
CA GLN A 12 -34.58 -12.16 -24.33
C GLN A 12 -34.05 -13.22 -25.30
N ALA A 13 -34.93 -13.88 -26.01
CA ALA A 13 -34.54 -14.88 -26.99
C ALA A 13 -33.79 -14.24 -28.18
N GLY A 14 -32.57 -14.76 -28.44
CA GLY A 14 -31.69 -14.25 -29.49
C GLY A 14 -30.46 -13.48 -29.00
N ASP A 15 -30.42 -13.11 -27.74
CA ASP A 15 -29.24 -12.44 -27.18
C ASP A 15 -28.10 -13.44 -26.93
N VAL A 16 -26.88 -13.05 -27.31
CA VAL A 16 -25.66 -13.85 -27.10
C VAL A 16 -24.97 -13.50 -25.76
N SER A 17 -25.37 -12.40 -25.13
CA SER A 17 -24.89 -11.96 -23.81
C SER A 17 -26.02 -11.38 -22.97
N SER A 18 -25.95 -11.46 -21.68
CA SER A 18 -26.84 -10.75 -20.72
C SER A 18 -26.23 -9.43 -20.29
N ASP A 19 -27.06 -8.55 -19.74
CA ASP A 19 -26.57 -7.42 -18.94
C ASP A 19 -25.78 -7.92 -17.72
N ASN A 20 -24.93 -7.05 -17.18
CA ASN A 20 -24.16 -7.36 -15.99
C ASN A 20 -25.10 -7.55 -14.79
N ILE A 21 -24.89 -8.62 -14.03
CA ILE A 21 -25.56 -8.80 -12.74
C ILE A 21 -24.80 -7.95 -11.73
N VAL A 22 -25.47 -6.94 -11.20
CA VAL A 22 -24.92 -6.10 -10.11
C VAL A 22 -25.36 -6.69 -8.78
N ILE A 23 -24.39 -7.03 -7.92
CA ILE A 23 -24.64 -7.50 -6.56
C ILE A 23 -24.26 -6.38 -5.60
N ASP A 24 -25.26 -5.80 -4.94
CA ASP A 24 -25.10 -4.71 -4.01
C ASP A 24 -25.03 -5.25 -2.57
N PHE A 25 -23.87 -5.12 -1.91
CA PHE A 25 -23.69 -5.55 -0.53
C PHE A 25 -24.15 -4.45 0.42
N LYS A 26 -25.20 -4.71 1.18
CA LYS A 26 -25.71 -3.79 2.21
C LYS A 26 -25.24 -4.17 3.59
N ASN A 27 -25.12 -3.17 4.48
CA ASN A 27 -24.71 -3.36 5.88
C ASN A 27 -23.34 -4.04 6.02
N THR A 28 -22.38 -3.69 5.17
CA THR A 28 -21.04 -4.24 5.19
C THR A 28 -20.27 -3.91 6.48
N ASN A 29 -20.70 -2.88 7.22
CA ASN A 29 -20.21 -2.52 8.55
C ASN A 29 -20.54 -3.56 9.64
N GLU A 30 -21.54 -4.44 9.41
CA GLU A 30 -21.90 -5.53 10.33
C GLU A 30 -21.04 -6.79 10.09
N LEU A 31 -20.20 -6.80 9.05
CA LEU A 31 -19.35 -7.92 8.75
C LEU A 31 -18.15 -7.98 9.72
N ASP A 32 -17.87 -9.17 10.23
CA ASP A 32 -16.68 -9.43 11.03
C ASP A 32 -15.44 -9.41 10.10
N LYS A 33 -14.57 -8.44 10.32
CA LYS A 33 -13.38 -8.19 9.48
C LYS A 33 -12.36 -9.33 9.52
N SER A 34 -12.39 -10.15 10.56
CA SER A 34 -11.52 -11.32 10.68
C SER A 34 -11.99 -12.52 9.85
N LYS A 35 -13.25 -12.49 9.36
CA LYS A 35 -13.87 -13.58 8.64
C LYS A 35 -13.88 -13.36 7.14
N ARG A 36 -13.80 -14.47 6.43
CA ARG A 36 -14.09 -14.53 5.00
C ARG A 36 -15.55 -14.96 4.83
N TYR A 37 -16.23 -14.29 3.93
CA TYR A 37 -17.61 -14.56 3.57
C TYR A 37 -17.64 -15.14 2.17
N VAL A 38 -18.55 -16.07 1.94
CA VAL A 38 -18.75 -16.69 0.63
C VAL A 38 -20.17 -16.46 0.20
N LEU A 39 -20.37 -15.83 -0.96
CA LEU A 39 -21.67 -15.72 -1.61
C LEU A 39 -21.72 -16.72 -2.78
N PRO A 40 -22.48 -17.82 -2.67
CA PRO A 40 -22.75 -18.67 -3.81
C PRO A 40 -23.83 -18.03 -4.69
N VAL A 41 -23.59 -17.93 -5.98
CA VAL A 41 -24.58 -17.55 -6.99
C VAL A 41 -24.79 -18.74 -7.90
N THR A 42 -25.99 -19.30 -7.88
CA THR A 42 -26.33 -20.57 -8.57
C THR A 42 -27.37 -20.33 -9.65
N ILE A 43 -27.15 -20.87 -10.85
CA ILE A 43 -28.18 -20.96 -11.89
C ILE A 43 -29.20 -22.01 -11.45
N LEU A 44 -30.44 -21.57 -11.18
CA LEU A 44 -31.49 -22.47 -10.71
C LEU A 44 -32.16 -23.17 -11.88
N ASP A 45 -32.44 -22.44 -12.98
CA ASP A 45 -33.10 -22.96 -14.15
C ASP A 45 -32.62 -22.17 -15.41
N ALA A 46 -32.48 -22.84 -16.52
CA ALA A 46 -32.07 -22.28 -17.81
C ALA A 46 -33.05 -22.62 -18.92
N SER A 47 -34.30 -22.90 -18.61
CA SER A 47 -35.51 -23.10 -19.41
C SER A 47 -35.40 -23.99 -20.69
N ASN A 48 -34.35 -23.92 -21.48
CA ASN A 48 -34.19 -24.69 -22.73
C ASN A 48 -32.73 -25.10 -23.01
N ILE A 49 -31.86 -24.93 -22.04
CA ILE A 49 -30.43 -25.26 -22.15
C ILE A 49 -30.03 -26.09 -20.92
N GLU A 50 -29.40 -27.21 -21.17
CA GLU A 50 -28.87 -28.03 -20.11
C GLU A 50 -27.81 -27.25 -19.32
N VAL A 51 -27.95 -27.16 -17.99
CA VAL A 51 -26.99 -26.48 -17.10
C VAL A 51 -25.89 -27.45 -16.77
N LEU A 52 -24.66 -27.10 -17.05
CA LEU A 52 -23.49 -27.87 -16.65
C LEU A 52 -23.36 -27.85 -15.13
N GLU A 53 -23.70 -28.95 -14.46
CA GLU A 53 -23.75 -29.04 -12.99
C GLU A 53 -22.43 -28.66 -12.30
N SER A 54 -21.28 -29.00 -12.90
CA SER A 54 -19.96 -28.64 -12.39
C SER A 54 -19.64 -27.12 -12.44
N ALA A 55 -20.39 -26.33 -13.20
CA ALA A 55 -20.19 -24.91 -13.38
C ALA A 55 -21.45 -24.05 -13.09
N ARG A 56 -22.51 -24.66 -12.51
CA ARG A 56 -23.75 -23.94 -12.24
C ARG A 56 -23.67 -22.93 -11.08
N THR A 57 -22.66 -23.04 -10.20
CA THR A 57 -22.50 -22.16 -9.05
C THR A 57 -21.17 -21.44 -9.11
N ALA A 58 -21.21 -20.12 -9.11
CA ALA A 58 -20.04 -19.25 -8.90
C ALA A 58 -19.96 -18.86 -7.42
N TYR A 59 -18.79 -18.94 -6.84
CA TYR A 59 -18.51 -18.56 -5.45
C TYR A 59 -17.75 -17.25 -5.42
N PHE A 60 -18.35 -16.22 -4.88
CA PHE A 60 -17.70 -14.94 -4.64
C PHE A 60 -17.21 -14.92 -3.20
N ILE A 61 -15.89 -14.91 -3.02
CA ILE A 61 -15.26 -14.84 -1.71
C ILE A 61 -14.91 -13.38 -1.44
N PHE A 62 -15.39 -12.82 -0.34
CA PHE A 62 -15.08 -11.46 0.07
C PHE A 62 -14.77 -11.41 1.57
N LYS A 63 -13.97 -10.43 1.95
CA LYS A 63 -13.64 -10.10 3.34
C LYS A 63 -14.28 -8.74 3.63
N GLY A 64 -14.71 -8.51 4.84
CA GLY A 64 -15.09 -7.16 5.26
C GLY A 64 -13.95 -6.19 4.94
N ALA A 65 -14.24 -5.01 4.38
CA ALA A 65 -13.22 -4.02 4.09
C ALA A 65 -12.38 -3.77 5.34
N ALA A 66 -11.05 -3.87 5.23
CA ALA A 66 -10.18 -3.47 6.30
C ALA A 66 -10.34 -1.96 6.46
N LEU A 67 -10.99 -1.53 7.54
CA LEU A 67 -11.08 -0.11 7.84
C LEU A 67 -9.88 0.28 8.69
N ILE A 68 -9.12 1.23 8.20
CA ILE A 68 -8.16 1.94 9.01
C ILE A 68 -8.92 3.05 9.71
N ASN A 69 -8.99 3.00 11.04
CA ASN A 69 -9.72 3.97 11.86
C ASN A 69 -8.80 4.99 12.52
N VAL A 70 -7.53 4.66 12.64
CA VAL A 70 -6.50 5.50 13.26
C VAL A 70 -5.24 5.41 12.44
N VAL A 71 -4.53 6.52 12.31
CA VAL A 71 -3.21 6.62 11.67
C VAL A 71 -2.30 7.50 12.49
N ALA A 72 -0.99 7.42 12.25
CA ALA A 72 -0.01 8.28 12.89
C ALA A 72 0.32 9.49 12.01
N ASN A 73 0.17 10.70 12.55
CA ASN A 73 0.82 11.90 12.02
C ASN A 73 2.23 11.98 12.60
N ILE A 74 3.24 11.90 11.72
CA ILE A 74 4.65 11.82 12.09
C ILE A 74 5.44 13.09 11.77
N LYS A 75 4.75 14.21 11.70
CA LYS A 75 5.39 15.52 11.52
C LYS A 75 6.42 15.77 12.62
N GLU A 76 7.65 16.12 12.22
CA GLU A 76 8.79 16.40 13.10
C GLU A 76 9.29 15.21 13.94
N ILE A 77 8.81 14.00 13.65
CA ILE A 77 9.27 12.77 14.30
C ILE A 77 9.66 11.73 13.25
N TYR A 78 10.42 10.74 13.70
CA TYR A 78 10.89 9.65 12.86
C TYR A 78 11.01 8.35 13.66
N PHE A 79 11.09 7.23 12.95
CA PHE A 79 11.21 5.90 13.53
C PHE A 79 12.49 5.23 13.01
N PRO A 80 13.52 5.03 13.86
CA PRO A 80 14.68 4.22 13.51
C PRO A 80 14.29 2.74 13.45
N ILE A 81 14.79 2.02 12.45
CA ILE A 81 14.52 0.59 12.30
C ILE A 81 15.75 -0.21 12.72
N ASN A 82 15.61 -0.97 13.79
CA ASN A 82 16.62 -1.89 14.30
C ASN A 82 16.26 -3.32 13.87
N TRP A 83 16.61 -3.66 12.66
CA TRP A 83 16.23 -4.91 12.00
C TRP A 83 16.58 -6.17 12.81
N LYS A 84 15.62 -7.07 12.94
CA LYS A 84 15.81 -8.47 13.37
C LYS A 84 15.83 -9.40 12.18
N SER A 85 15.21 -8.99 11.08
CA SER A 85 15.21 -9.71 9.82
C SER A 85 16.50 -9.49 9.03
N SER A 86 16.87 -10.46 8.17
CA SER A 86 18.03 -10.34 7.28
C SER A 86 17.72 -9.43 6.09
N VAL A 87 18.23 -8.20 6.11
CA VAL A 87 18.01 -7.17 5.08
C VAL A 87 19.31 -6.57 4.56
N SER A 88 20.43 -7.26 4.74
CA SER A 88 21.77 -6.75 4.38
C SER A 88 22.09 -6.86 2.88
N SER A 89 21.38 -7.72 2.15
CA SER A 89 21.60 -7.91 0.71
C SER A 89 20.34 -8.45 0.05
N LEU A 90 19.43 -7.54 -0.33
CA LEU A 90 18.19 -7.87 -1.01
C LEU A 90 18.39 -7.64 -2.53
N SER A 91 18.26 -8.69 -3.32
CA SER A 91 18.25 -8.59 -4.79
C SER A 91 16.95 -7.96 -5.29
N THR A 92 15.87 -8.22 -4.57
CA THR A 92 14.55 -7.70 -4.88
C THR A 92 13.97 -7.08 -3.62
N VAL A 93 13.33 -5.93 -3.76
CA VAL A 93 12.61 -5.28 -2.68
C VAL A 93 11.36 -4.59 -3.22
N THR A 94 10.26 -4.70 -2.49
CA THR A 94 9.10 -3.83 -2.67
C THR A 94 8.86 -3.09 -1.36
N ILE A 95 8.72 -1.78 -1.43
CA ILE A 95 8.34 -0.92 -0.29
C ILE A 95 7.00 -0.28 -0.61
N GLU A 96 6.08 -0.37 0.33
CA GLU A 96 4.76 0.26 0.23
C GLU A 96 4.52 1.17 1.43
N ALA A 97 3.82 2.26 1.22
CA ALA A 97 3.33 3.13 2.29
C ALA A 97 2.06 3.86 1.84
N LEU A 98 1.13 4.04 2.76
CA LEU A 98 -0.03 4.92 2.60
C LEU A 98 0.31 6.24 3.29
N VAL A 99 0.30 7.34 2.54
CA VAL A 99 0.72 8.66 3.03
C VAL A 99 -0.32 9.73 2.73
N ARG A 100 -0.42 10.73 3.62
CA ARG A 100 -1.21 11.94 3.41
C ARG A 100 -0.45 13.13 3.95
N SER A 101 0.07 13.98 3.07
CA SER A 101 0.79 15.19 3.48
C SER A 101 -0.15 16.37 3.69
N GLU A 102 0.13 17.15 4.72
CA GLU A 102 -0.51 18.46 4.95
C GLU A 102 0.12 19.54 4.07
N ASP A 103 1.41 19.40 3.77
CA ASP A 103 2.20 20.38 3.04
C ASP A 103 3.52 19.77 2.55
N TRP A 104 3.84 19.94 1.27
CA TRP A 104 5.10 19.48 0.70
C TRP A 104 6.22 20.55 0.70
N VAL A 105 5.96 21.74 1.24
CA VAL A 105 6.83 22.93 1.05
C VAL A 105 7.51 23.39 2.32
N ALA A 106 6.75 23.59 3.41
CA ALA A 106 7.21 24.33 4.57
C ALA A 106 8.07 23.51 5.55
N GLY A 107 9.00 24.20 6.21
CA GLY A 107 9.66 23.76 7.45
C GLY A 107 10.74 22.69 7.32
N ARG A 108 11.10 22.26 6.11
CA ARG A 108 12.09 21.20 5.91
C ARG A 108 13.32 21.68 5.16
N ASP A 109 14.49 21.16 5.52
CA ASP A 109 15.73 21.44 4.81
C ASP A 109 15.65 20.96 3.36
N ASN A 110 16.07 21.80 2.43
CA ASN A 110 16.00 21.59 0.99
C ASN A 110 14.61 21.17 0.46
N ALA A 111 13.56 21.38 1.25
CA ALA A 111 12.19 20.96 0.97
C ALA A 111 12.08 19.47 0.58
N LEU A 112 12.81 18.64 1.29
CA LEU A 112 12.77 17.19 1.21
C LEU A 112 11.88 16.63 2.32
N SER A 113 11.07 15.64 1.96
CA SER A 113 10.28 14.84 2.89
C SER A 113 10.68 13.39 2.75
N SER A 114 11.07 12.74 3.84
CA SER A 114 11.51 11.35 3.80
C SER A 114 10.36 10.42 4.17
N VAL A 115 10.14 9.39 3.39
CA VAL A 115 9.13 8.36 3.68
C VAL A 115 9.78 7.16 4.35
N PHE A 116 10.73 6.51 3.66
CA PHE A 116 11.35 5.28 4.13
C PHE A 116 12.75 5.11 3.53
N GLY A 117 13.71 4.66 4.32
CA GLY A 117 14.97 4.15 3.78
C GLY A 117 16.22 4.73 4.41
N ILE A 118 17.30 4.77 3.63
CA ILE A 118 18.66 5.16 4.00
C ILE A 118 19.19 6.16 2.99
N GLU A 119 19.58 7.34 3.45
CA GLU A 119 20.19 8.37 2.61
C GLU A 119 21.43 7.82 1.84
N GLY A 120 21.48 8.11 0.55
CA GLY A 120 22.59 7.71 -0.32
C GLY A 120 22.66 6.22 -0.67
N LYS A 121 21.74 5.38 -0.18
CA LYS A 121 21.71 3.93 -0.47
C LYS A 121 20.38 3.49 -1.10
N PHE A 122 19.30 3.55 -0.34
CA PHE A 122 17.95 3.29 -0.80
C PHE A 122 16.99 4.15 0.02
N LEU A 123 16.37 5.13 -0.61
CA LEU A 123 15.50 6.08 0.07
C LEU A 123 14.32 6.46 -0.82
N ILE A 124 13.12 6.35 -0.29
CA ILE A 124 11.91 6.94 -0.87
C ILE A 124 11.71 8.30 -0.22
N ARG A 125 11.78 9.36 -1.00
CA ARG A 125 11.60 10.74 -0.56
C ARG A 125 10.72 11.53 -1.52
N VAL A 126 10.24 12.67 -1.09
CA VAL A 126 9.40 13.58 -1.88
C VAL A 126 10.09 14.94 -1.91
N GLY A 127 10.24 15.49 -3.11
CA GLY A 127 11.00 16.71 -3.34
C GLY A 127 12.52 16.49 -3.43
N ASP A 128 13.19 17.46 -4.00
CA ASP A 128 14.65 17.67 -4.00
C ASP A 128 14.95 19.07 -4.58
N ALA A 129 16.21 19.48 -4.54
CA ALA A 129 16.66 20.78 -5.10
C ALA A 129 16.41 20.91 -6.62
N ASP A 130 16.44 19.77 -7.35
CA ASP A 130 16.33 19.72 -8.82
C ASP A 130 14.93 19.38 -9.34
N ARG A 131 13.92 19.26 -8.46
CA ARG A 131 12.59 18.78 -8.83
C ARG A 131 11.47 19.44 -8.03
N PRO A 132 10.19 19.27 -8.46
CA PRO A 132 9.04 19.71 -7.69
C PRO A 132 9.04 19.11 -6.27
N ARG A 133 8.59 19.89 -5.31
CA ARG A 133 8.59 19.53 -3.89
C ARG A 133 7.62 18.43 -3.51
N ASP A 134 6.68 18.16 -4.37
CA ASP A 134 5.66 17.12 -4.27
C ASP A 134 5.98 15.86 -5.11
N GLN A 135 7.08 15.88 -5.88
CA GLN A 135 7.44 14.74 -6.72
C GLN A 135 8.25 13.70 -5.93
N VAL A 136 7.81 12.44 -6.00
CA VAL A 136 8.56 11.30 -5.45
C VAL A 136 9.90 11.14 -6.16
N GLN A 137 10.92 10.86 -5.37
CA GLN A 137 12.24 10.40 -5.82
C GLN A 137 12.64 9.17 -5.03
N VAL A 138 13.15 8.18 -5.72
CA VAL A 138 13.78 7.01 -5.12
C VAL A 138 15.29 7.11 -5.36
N VAL A 139 16.05 7.20 -4.29
CA VAL A 139 17.50 7.01 -4.32
C VAL A 139 17.77 5.53 -4.32
N ALA A 140 18.49 5.00 -5.29
CA ALA A 140 18.80 3.58 -5.35
C ALA A 140 20.09 3.33 -6.15
N PRO A 141 20.72 2.16 -6.00
CA PRO A 141 21.78 1.74 -6.91
C PRO A 141 21.29 1.72 -8.36
N GLY A 142 22.11 2.27 -9.26
CA GLY A 142 21.72 2.53 -10.66
C GLY A 142 21.19 3.96 -10.90
N GLY A 143 21.21 4.82 -9.84
CA GLY A 143 20.83 6.22 -9.92
C GLY A 143 19.42 6.51 -9.39
N ASN A 144 19.15 7.78 -9.20
CA ASN A 144 17.86 8.24 -8.68
C ASN A 144 16.77 8.17 -9.76
N PHE A 145 15.55 7.81 -9.36
CA PHE A 145 14.39 7.73 -10.23
C PHE A 145 13.08 8.09 -9.48
N PRO A 146 11.98 8.49 -10.13
CA PRO A 146 11.91 9.05 -11.49
C PRO A 146 12.80 10.28 -11.68
N GLY A 147 13.08 10.63 -12.94
CA GLY A 147 13.76 11.87 -13.27
C GLY A 147 12.93 13.12 -12.89
N PRO A 148 13.55 14.32 -12.80
CA PRO A 148 12.83 15.56 -12.51
C PRO A 148 11.70 15.83 -13.51
N ASN A 149 10.51 16.20 -13.03
CA ASN A 149 9.34 16.53 -13.82
C ASN A 149 8.82 15.43 -14.76
N THR A 150 9.15 14.16 -14.49
CA THR A 150 8.72 13.04 -15.34
C THR A 150 7.45 12.35 -14.85
N VAL A 151 7.03 12.59 -13.62
CA VAL A 151 5.80 12.06 -13.02
C VAL A 151 5.07 13.16 -12.28
N ALA A 152 3.75 13.02 -12.16
CA ALA A 152 2.93 13.94 -11.39
C ALA A 152 3.29 13.91 -9.90
N GLY A 153 3.25 15.05 -9.24
CA GLY A 153 3.44 15.18 -7.81
C GLY A 153 2.35 14.50 -6.98
N LEU A 154 2.61 14.39 -5.70
CA LEU A 154 1.63 13.91 -4.72
C LEU A 154 0.72 15.08 -4.31
N PRO A 155 -0.59 14.85 -4.17
CA PRO A 155 -1.52 15.87 -3.68
C PRO A 155 -1.26 16.20 -2.21
N VAL A 156 -1.85 17.28 -1.72
CA VAL A 156 -1.94 17.62 -0.30
C VAL A 156 -3.31 17.25 0.24
N ASN A 157 -3.37 16.82 1.51
CA ASN A 157 -4.60 16.44 2.21
C ASN A 157 -5.38 15.27 1.58
N GLU A 158 -4.77 14.53 0.68
CA GLU A 158 -5.32 13.33 0.09
C GLU A 158 -4.45 12.12 0.39
N TRP A 159 -5.07 10.98 0.65
CA TRP A 159 -4.36 9.71 0.82
C TRP A 159 -3.84 9.21 -0.51
N VAL A 160 -2.59 8.80 -0.53
CA VAL A 160 -1.94 8.19 -1.68
C VAL A 160 -1.22 6.93 -1.23
N HIS A 161 -1.48 5.83 -1.90
CA HIS A 161 -0.69 4.62 -1.76
C HIS A 161 0.51 4.68 -2.71
N ILE A 162 1.69 4.74 -2.15
CA ILE A 162 2.95 4.68 -2.91
C ILE A 162 3.56 3.30 -2.78
N ALA A 163 4.06 2.75 -3.88
CA ALA A 163 4.83 1.52 -3.87
C ALA A 163 6.03 1.63 -4.81
N VAL A 164 7.16 1.11 -4.36
CA VAL A 164 8.41 1.07 -5.13
C VAL A 164 8.88 -0.36 -5.23
N VAL A 165 9.02 -0.85 -6.44
CA VAL A 165 9.64 -2.13 -6.76
C VAL A 165 11.05 -1.86 -7.28
N TYR A 166 12.02 -2.57 -6.74
CA TYR A 166 13.39 -2.61 -7.21
C TYR A 166 13.83 -4.07 -7.32
N ASP A 167 14.24 -4.49 -8.51
CA ASP A 167 14.70 -5.85 -8.75
C ASP A 167 16.02 -5.86 -9.52
N ASN A 168 17.12 -6.19 -8.85
CA ASN A 168 18.43 -6.30 -9.46
C ASN A 168 18.58 -7.52 -10.37
N THR A 169 17.68 -8.51 -10.28
CA THR A 169 17.70 -9.71 -11.13
C THR A 169 17.16 -9.41 -12.51
N THR A 170 15.98 -8.77 -12.58
CA THR A 170 15.35 -8.35 -13.83
C THR A 170 15.82 -6.97 -14.31
N LYS A 171 16.55 -6.24 -13.45
CA LYS A 171 16.95 -4.84 -13.62
C LYS A 171 15.80 -3.83 -13.52
N GLU A 172 14.60 -4.26 -13.21
CA GLU A 172 13.43 -3.40 -13.16
C GLU A 172 13.43 -2.50 -11.93
N ARG A 173 13.00 -1.23 -12.15
CA ARG A 173 12.65 -0.27 -11.12
C ARG A 173 11.31 0.34 -11.48
N ILE A 174 10.34 0.21 -10.57
CA ILE A 174 8.97 0.65 -10.85
C ILE A 174 8.48 1.51 -9.67
N TYR A 175 7.88 2.66 -9.98
CA TYR A 175 7.16 3.45 -8.99
C TYR A 175 5.67 3.42 -9.31
N TYR A 176 4.89 3.01 -8.32
CA TYR A 176 3.43 2.97 -8.37
C TYR A 176 2.83 4.08 -7.51
N LYS A 177 1.78 4.70 -8.02
CA LYS A 177 0.90 5.63 -7.31
C LYS A 177 -0.52 5.07 -7.40
N ASP A 178 -1.16 4.81 -6.25
CA ASP A 178 -2.53 4.26 -6.16
C ASP A 178 -2.74 3.01 -7.03
N GLY A 179 -1.78 2.08 -6.99
CA GLY A 179 -1.80 0.84 -7.74
C GLY A 179 -1.45 0.96 -9.23
N VAL A 180 -1.25 2.17 -9.76
CA VAL A 180 -0.89 2.41 -11.15
C VAL A 180 0.61 2.63 -11.28
N ALA A 181 1.28 1.87 -12.16
CA ALA A 181 2.67 2.10 -12.49
C ALA A 181 2.82 3.43 -13.26
N VAL A 182 3.40 4.43 -12.60
CA VAL A 182 3.60 5.77 -13.18
C VAL A 182 5.01 6.00 -13.70
N TYR A 183 5.93 5.12 -13.31
CA TYR A 183 7.30 5.09 -13.82
C TYR A 183 7.84 3.67 -13.85
N LYS A 184 8.60 3.34 -14.89
CA LYS A 184 9.35 2.08 -15.01
C LYS A 184 10.60 2.28 -15.83
N ASP A 185 11.70 1.66 -15.41
CA ASP A 185 12.92 1.50 -16.19
C ASP A 185 13.65 0.17 -15.86
N GLU A 186 14.81 -0.06 -16.47
CA GLU A 186 15.64 -1.27 -16.30
C GLU A 186 17.07 -0.88 -15.87
N ALA A 187 17.21 0.01 -14.90
CA ALA A 187 18.50 0.53 -14.47
C ALA A 187 18.91 0.09 -13.05
N ALA A 188 18.27 -0.93 -12.47
CA ALA A 188 18.70 -1.47 -11.18
C ALA A 188 20.11 -2.06 -11.26
N SER A 189 20.97 -1.74 -10.28
CA SER A 189 22.37 -2.11 -10.28
C SER A 189 22.87 -2.40 -8.86
N GLY A 190 23.01 -3.68 -8.51
CA GLY A 190 23.44 -4.13 -7.19
C GLY A 190 22.28 -4.36 -6.22
N ASN A 191 22.56 -5.07 -5.15
CA ASN A 191 21.59 -5.41 -4.13
C ASN A 191 21.36 -4.23 -3.18
N ILE A 192 20.16 -4.19 -2.59
CA ILE A 192 19.79 -3.22 -1.57
C ILE A 192 20.20 -3.75 -0.18
N SER A 193 20.78 -2.88 0.64
CA SER A 193 21.01 -3.12 2.05
C SER A 193 20.23 -2.12 2.89
N LEU A 194 19.38 -2.61 3.78
CA LEU A 194 18.59 -1.80 4.74
C LEU A 194 19.11 -1.97 6.17
N SER A 195 20.22 -2.66 6.39
CA SER A 195 20.67 -3.17 7.70
C SER A 195 21.12 -2.11 8.70
N SER A 196 21.43 -0.89 8.29
CA SER A 196 21.98 0.14 9.19
C SER A 196 21.60 1.55 8.76
N GLY A 197 21.03 2.31 9.69
CA GLY A 197 20.62 3.69 9.44
C GLY A 197 19.35 3.81 8.59
N CYS A 198 18.46 2.81 8.68
CA CYS A 198 17.16 2.82 8.01
C CYS A 198 16.12 3.50 8.91
N TYR A 199 15.33 4.38 8.32
CA TYR A 199 14.31 5.16 9.04
C TYR A 199 12.99 5.22 8.26
N ILE A 200 11.92 5.45 9.00
CA ILE A 200 10.66 6.00 8.49
C ILE A 200 10.60 7.45 8.94
N GLY A 201 10.29 8.38 8.02
CA GLY A 201 10.17 9.81 8.32
C GLY A 201 11.49 10.56 8.54
N ARG A 202 12.63 9.98 8.17
CA ARG A 202 13.95 10.63 8.29
C ARG A 202 14.86 10.23 7.15
N ALA A 203 15.80 11.13 6.77
CA ALA A 203 16.90 10.82 5.86
C ALA A 203 18.23 11.32 6.42
N TRP A 204 18.78 12.39 5.83
CA TRP A 204 20.08 12.95 6.19
C TRP A 204 20.16 13.41 7.66
N ASP A 205 19.10 14.12 8.09
CA ASP A 205 18.97 14.66 9.44
C ASP A 205 17.50 14.72 9.88
N ASP A 206 17.24 15.31 11.03
CA ASP A 206 15.92 15.38 11.66
C ASP A 206 15.01 16.43 11.00
N THR A 207 15.50 17.23 10.04
CA THR A 207 14.73 18.29 9.41
C THR A 207 13.95 17.82 8.18
N ARG A 208 14.25 16.63 7.65
CA ARG A 208 13.63 16.06 6.43
C ARG A 208 12.49 15.08 6.74
N TRP A 209 11.69 15.42 7.73
CA TRP A 209 10.55 14.61 8.17
C TRP A 209 9.40 14.57 7.16
N LEU A 210 8.51 13.58 7.30
CA LEU A 210 7.27 13.50 6.53
C LEU A 210 6.24 14.46 7.11
N PRO A 211 5.70 15.41 6.33
CA PRO A 211 4.78 16.42 6.83
C PRO A 211 3.33 15.93 6.85
N GLY A 212 3.00 14.95 7.66
CA GLY A 212 1.65 14.44 7.74
C GLY A 212 1.53 13.01 8.23
N ASP A 213 0.52 12.34 7.72
CA ASP A 213 0.11 11.03 8.17
C ASP A 213 0.76 9.91 7.37
N ILE A 214 0.97 8.79 8.07
CA ILE A 214 1.48 7.55 7.48
C ILE A 214 0.73 6.35 8.03
N SER A 215 0.57 5.33 7.19
CA SER A 215 0.01 4.03 7.55
C SER A 215 0.49 2.97 6.57
N GLU A 216 0.29 1.69 6.90
CA GLU A 216 0.51 0.56 6.00
C GLU A 216 1.92 0.51 5.40
N VAL A 217 2.94 0.78 6.21
CA VAL A 217 4.34 0.68 5.75
C VAL A 217 4.75 -0.78 5.71
N ARG A 218 5.15 -1.24 4.53
CA ARG A 218 5.46 -2.65 4.27
C ARG A 218 6.78 -2.78 3.54
N VAL A 219 7.56 -3.75 3.94
CA VAL A 219 8.83 -4.11 3.31
C VAL A 219 8.77 -5.56 2.87
N TRP A 220 8.98 -5.79 1.59
CA TRP A 220 8.96 -7.12 0.97
C TRP A 220 10.34 -7.44 0.39
N SER A 221 10.76 -8.70 0.50
CA SER A 221 11.94 -9.23 -0.17
C SER A 221 11.62 -9.86 -1.55
N VAL A 222 10.44 -9.59 -2.06
CA VAL A 222 9.92 -10.08 -3.35
C VAL A 222 9.35 -8.93 -4.16
N GLN A 223 9.24 -9.12 -5.46
CA GLN A 223 8.53 -8.21 -6.35
C GLN A 223 7.01 -8.40 -6.17
N ARG A 224 6.32 -7.35 -5.80
CA ARG A 224 4.86 -7.31 -5.79
C ARG A 224 4.35 -7.00 -7.19
N THR A 225 3.35 -7.71 -7.65
CA THR A 225 2.71 -7.44 -8.94
C THR A 225 1.83 -6.18 -8.87
N ALA A 226 1.58 -5.55 -10.03
CA ALA A 226 0.66 -4.41 -10.12
C ALA A 226 -0.73 -4.72 -9.53
N GLU A 227 -1.26 -5.92 -9.79
CA GLU A 227 -2.53 -6.38 -9.23
C GLU A 227 -2.49 -6.49 -7.71
N GLN A 228 -1.44 -7.08 -7.15
CA GLN A 228 -1.28 -7.20 -5.71
C GLN A 228 -1.19 -5.83 -5.01
N ILE A 229 -0.49 -4.87 -5.62
CA ILE A 229 -0.36 -3.50 -5.11
C ILE A 229 -1.71 -2.77 -5.21
N ALA A 230 -2.39 -2.87 -6.35
CA ALA A 230 -3.65 -2.18 -6.59
C ALA A 230 -4.81 -2.68 -5.72
N THR A 231 -4.84 -3.99 -5.42
CA THR A 231 -5.96 -4.61 -4.69
C THR A 231 -5.81 -4.59 -3.17
N ASN A 232 -4.62 -4.29 -2.66
CA ASN A 232 -4.34 -4.39 -1.22
C ASN A 232 -3.72 -3.12 -0.59
N PRO A 233 -4.20 -1.91 -0.90
CA PRO A 233 -3.59 -0.69 -0.36
C PRO A 233 -3.80 -0.53 1.15
N TYR A 234 -4.86 -1.11 1.73
CA TYR A 234 -5.28 -0.88 3.12
C TYR A 234 -5.00 -2.03 4.07
N GLU A 235 -4.68 -3.21 3.56
CA GLU A 235 -4.31 -4.37 4.39
C GLU A 235 -3.66 -5.46 3.53
N VAL A 236 -2.72 -6.21 4.14
CA VAL A 236 -2.21 -7.48 3.64
C VAL A 236 -2.23 -8.52 4.75
N ASP A 237 -2.18 -9.79 4.39
CA ASP A 237 -1.99 -10.87 5.38
C ASP A 237 -0.57 -10.77 5.95
N PRO A 238 -0.39 -10.60 7.27
CA PRO A 238 0.93 -10.53 7.90
C PRO A 238 1.80 -11.78 7.68
N ALA A 239 1.17 -12.93 7.36
CA ALA A 239 1.88 -14.18 7.05
C ALA A 239 2.22 -14.33 5.56
N SER A 240 2.04 -13.28 4.74
CA SER A 240 2.35 -13.32 3.30
C SER A 240 3.81 -13.65 3.06
N GLU A 241 4.07 -14.54 2.09
CA GLU A 241 5.43 -14.89 1.68
C GLU A 241 6.21 -13.66 1.20
N GLY A 242 7.44 -13.53 1.68
CA GLY A 242 8.32 -12.42 1.33
C GLY A 242 8.05 -11.11 2.07
N LEU A 243 7.03 -11.02 2.93
CA LEU A 243 6.80 -9.88 3.78
C LEU A 243 7.82 -9.87 4.94
N VAL A 244 8.74 -8.91 4.92
CA VAL A 244 9.85 -8.80 5.88
C VAL A 244 9.44 -8.04 7.12
N ALA A 245 8.69 -6.96 6.95
CA ALA A 245 8.15 -6.14 8.03
C ALA A 245 6.87 -5.43 7.58
N TYR A 246 5.97 -5.21 8.54
CA TYR A 246 4.69 -4.56 8.30
C TYR A 246 4.26 -3.73 9.51
N TRP A 247 4.22 -2.41 9.36
CA TRP A 247 3.80 -1.47 10.39
C TRP A 247 2.51 -0.77 9.96
N LYS A 248 1.44 -1.01 10.72
CA LYS A 248 0.12 -0.41 10.43
C LYS A 248 0.03 1.06 10.82
N PHE A 249 0.76 1.48 11.84
CA PHE A 249 0.65 2.82 12.42
C PHE A 249 -0.78 3.13 12.87
N ASN A 250 -1.40 2.21 13.58
CA ASN A 250 -2.79 2.29 14.03
C ASN A 250 -2.98 2.00 15.53
N GLU A 251 -1.93 2.11 16.33
CA GLU A 251 -1.94 1.81 17.75
C GLU A 251 -2.82 2.78 18.57
N GLY A 252 -2.96 4.02 18.12
CA GLY A 252 -3.82 5.04 18.75
C GLY A 252 -3.25 5.68 20.01
N ALA A 253 -2.09 5.23 20.49
CA ALA A 253 -1.41 5.80 21.65
C ALA A 253 0.07 5.37 21.70
N GLY A 254 0.92 6.18 22.35
CA GLY A 254 2.34 5.91 22.52
C GLY A 254 3.13 6.05 21.21
N ASN A 255 4.40 5.62 21.24
CA ASN A 255 5.33 5.75 20.13
C ASN A 255 5.98 4.43 19.69
N VAL A 256 5.48 3.31 20.14
CA VAL A 256 5.92 1.97 19.71
C VAL A 256 4.96 1.47 18.64
N ILE A 257 5.49 1.15 17.47
CA ILE A 257 4.73 0.59 16.36
C ILE A 257 5.12 -0.87 16.19
N THR A 258 4.12 -1.73 16.26
CA THR A 258 4.31 -3.19 16.23
C THR A 258 4.49 -3.70 14.80
N ASP A 259 5.49 -4.55 14.61
CA ASP A 259 5.66 -5.34 13.39
C ASP A 259 4.61 -6.47 13.33
N GLN A 260 3.65 -6.33 12.46
CA GLN A 260 2.53 -7.27 12.33
C GLN A 260 2.95 -8.66 11.82
N THR A 261 4.15 -8.79 11.24
CA THR A 261 4.66 -10.07 10.73
C THR A 261 5.07 -11.03 11.84
N GLY A 262 5.31 -10.52 13.05
CA GLY A 262 5.87 -11.29 14.15
C GLY A 262 7.37 -11.57 14.04
N HIS A 263 8.08 -10.98 13.08
CA HIS A 263 9.53 -11.10 12.93
C HIS A 263 10.32 -10.26 13.95
N GLY A 264 9.62 -9.45 14.77
CA GLY A 264 10.20 -8.68 15.86
C GLY A 264 10.88 -7.38 15.43
N ASN A 265 10.50 -6.82 14.29
CA ASN A 265 10.97 -5.52 13.81
C ASN A 265 10.13 -4.36 14.37
N ASP A 266 9.67 -4.44 15.61
CA ASP A 266 8.99 -3.34 16.28
C ASP A 266 9.88 -2.09 16.28
N ILE A 267 9.27 -0.93 16.09
CA ILE A 267 9.99 0.35 16.02
C ILE A 267 9.47 1.31 17.08
N THR A 268 10.37 2.17 17.56
CA THR A 268 10.03 3.21 18.55
C THR A 268 10.33 4.57 17.96
N GLY A 269 9.37 5.47 18.00
CA GLY A 269 9.52 6.83 17.50
C GLY A 269 10.48 7.68 18.32
N SER A 270 11.08 8.69 17.69
CA SER A 270 11.86 9.74 18.35
C SER A 270 11.02 10.61 19.30
N GLY A 271 9.70 10.56 19.14
CA GLY A 271 8.67 11.18 19.96
C GLY A 271 7.33 10.48 19.75
N ASP A 272 6.30 10.91 20.46
CA ASP A 272 4.95 10.40 20.31
C ASP A 272 4.31 10.99 19.05
N PRO A 273 3.79 10.18 18.11
CA PRO A 273 3.02 10.69 16.98
C PRO A 273 1.69 11.28 17.45
N THR A 274 1.15 12.21 16.65
CA THR A 274 -0.25 12.60 16.82
C THR A 274 -1.13 11.54 16.18
N TRP A 275 -1.98 10.89 16.97
CA TRP A 275 -2.91 9.89 16.48
C TRP A 275 -4.16 10.55 15.89
N VAL A 276 -4.42 10.28 14.63
CA VAL A 276 -5.50 10.91 13.85
C VAL A 276 -6.59 9.89 13.54
N GLN A 277 -7.84 10.22 13.89
CA GLN A 277 -8.99 9.40 13.53
C GLN A 277 -9.29 9.57 12.04
N VAL A 278 -9.47 8.45 11.36
CA VAL A 278 -9.77 8.39 9.92
C VAL A 278 -10.77 7.27 9.63
N GLU A 279 -11.34 7.30 8.44
CA GLU A 279 -12.12 6.18 7.89
C GLU A 279 -11.58 5.86 6.51
N LEU A 280 -10.89 4.71 6.37
CA LEU A 280 -10.31 4.26 5.10
C LEU A 280 -10.66 2.80 4.81
N PRO A 281 -10.97 2.47 3.53
CA PRO A 281 -11.24 3.43 2.44
C PRO A 281 -12.44 4.32 2.77
N LYS A 282 -12.45 5.53 2.21
CA LYS A 282 -13.66 6.36 2.27
C LYS A 282 -14.77 5.62 1.50
N ILE A 283 -15.87 5.37 2.17
CA ILE A 283 -17.08 4.84 1.52
C ILE A 283 -17.75 6.05 0.86
N ASN A 284 -17.74 6.08 -0.49
CA ASN A 284 -18.47 7.09 -1.27
C ASN A 284 -19.95 6.77 -1.30
#